data_dffdb2c298c1228c754442f8776db2fe
#
_entry.id   dffdb2c298c1228c754442f8776db2fe
#
_cell.length_a   1.000
_cell.length_b   1.000
_cell.length_c   1.000
_cell.angle_alpha   90.00
_cell.angle_beta   90.00
_cell.angle_gamma   90.00
#
_symmetry.space_group_name_H-M   'P 1'
#
loop_
_entity.id
_entity.type
_entity.pdbx_description
1 polymer ?
#
loop_
_entity_poly.entity_id
_entity_poly.type
_entity_poly.pdbx_seq_one_letter_code
_entity_poly.pdbx_strand_id
1 'polypeptide(L)'
;ANGYDVDAWDKNAMSIANVERIKSIENLDNLHTRVVDLNNLTFDGQYDFILSTVVLMFLEAKTIPGLITNMQRCTKPGGYNLIVAAMDTADYPCTVGFPFAFKEGELRRYYEGWERVKYNEDVGELHRTDANGNRIKLRFATMLARKK
;
A
#
# COMPACT_ATOMS: atom_id res chain seq x y z
N ALA A 1 -12.01 3.24 16.38
CA ALA A 1 -13.13 2.58 17.06
C ALA A 1 -12.76 1.27 17.76
N ASN A 2 -11.76 0.52 17.29
CA ASN A 2 -11.39 -0.79 17.88
C ASN A 2 -10.17 -0.72 18.82
N GLY A 3 -9.82 0.45 19.35
CA GLY A 3 -8.73 0.63 20.31
C GLY A 3 -7.33 0.69 19.69
N TYR A 4 -7.20 0.71 18.38
CA TYR A 4 -5.91 0.91 17.72
C TYR A 4 -5.51 2.39 17.72
N ASP A 5 -4.23 2.65 17.90
CA ASP A 5 -3.63 3.97 17.67
C ASP A 5 -3.15 3.99 16.20
N VAL A 6 -3.70 4.91 15.39
CA VAL A 6 -3.57 4.87 13.94
C VAL A 6 -2.90 6.14 13.41
N ASP A 7 -1.84 5.96 12.66
CA ASP A 7 -1.23 7.00 11.82
C ASP A 7 -1.74 6.85 10.39
N ALA A 8 -2.49 7.83 9.90
CA ALA A 8 -3.06 7.85 8.56
C ALA A 8 -2.34 8.91 7.71
N TRP A 9 -1.65 8.45 6.68
CA TRP A 9 -0.83 9.31 5.81
C TRP A 9 -1.32 9.26 4.36
N ASP A 10 -1.39 10.43 3.74
CA ASP A 10 -1.71 10.58 2.33
C ASP A 10 -1.00 11.82 1.77
N LYS A 11 -0.64 11.79 0.52
CA LYS A 11 -0.11 12.95 -0.20
C LYS A 11 -1.19 13.99 -0.46
N ASN A 12 -2.44 13.56 -0.60
CA ASN A 12 -3.58 14.40 -0.93
C ASN A 12 -4.11 15.11 0.32
N ALA A 13 -3.91 16.44 0.37
CA ALA A 13 -4.37 17.26 1.48
C ALA A 13 -5.89 17.23 1.68
N MET A 14 -6.68 17.06 0.61
CA MET A 14 -8.14 16.93 0.71
C MET A 14 -8.56 15.63 1.38
N SER A 15 -7.87 14.53 1.06
CA SER A 15 -8.11 13.24 1.72
C SER A 15 -7.83 13.34 3.22
N ILE A 16 -6.72 13.96 3.60
CA ILE A 16 -6.35 14.19 5.00
C ILE A 16 -7.39 15.10 5.68
N ALA A 17 -7.83 16.18 5.03
CA ALA A 17 -8.86 17.07 5.58
C ALA A 17 -10.18 16.31 5.83
N ASN A 18 -10.57 15.40 4.94
CA ASN A 18 -11.75 14.54 5.14
C ASN A 18 -11.59 13.61 6.34
N VAL A 19 -10.41 13.01 6.52
CA VAL A 19 -10.12 12.15 7.68
C VAL A 19 -10.18 12.98 8.97
N GLU A 20 -9.62 14.18 8.99
CA GLU A 20 -9.68 15.09 10.15
C GLU A 20 -11.14 15.49 10.48
N ARG A 21 -11.97 15.71 9.46
CA ARG A 21 -13.39 15.99 9.66
C ARG A 21 -14.10 14.81 10.33
N ILE A 22 -13.85 13.60 9.86
CA ILE A 22 -14.42 12.38 10.44
C ILE A 22 -13.91 12.20 11.88
N LYS A 23 -12.62 12.40 12.11
CA LYS A 23 -12.00 12.35 13.44
C LYS A 23 -12.74 13.26 14.43
N SER A 24 -13.03 14.51 14.03
CA SER A 24 -13.77 15.45 14.87
C SER A 24 -15.21 15.01 15.13
N ILE A 25 -15.93 14.52 14.09
CA ILE A 25 -17.32 14.09 14.23
C ILE A 25 -17.44 12.86 15.13
N GLU A 26 -16.53 11.90 14.98
CA GLU A 26 -16.54 10.64 15.71
C GLU A 26 -15.77 10.69 17.03
N ASN A 27 -15.14 11.84 17.37
CA ASN A 27 -14.31 12.03 18.58
C ASN A 27 -13.21 10.94 18.69
N LEU A 28 -12.41 10.77 17.63
CA LEU A 28 -11.35 9.75 17.56
C LEU A 28 -10.02 10.32 18.03
N ASP A 29 -9.69 10.13 19.31
CA ASP A 29 -8.43 10.62 19.90
C ASP A 29 -7.20 9.82 19.48
N ASN A 30 -7.41 8.58 19.02
CA ASN A 30 -6.38 7.63 18.63
C ASN A 30 -6.07 7.64 17.13
N LEU A 31 -6.53 8.64 16.39
CA LEU A 31 -6.27 8.81 14.96
C LEU A 31 -5.41 10.06 14.75
N HIS A 32 -4.24 9.86 14.13
CA HIS A 32 -3.28 10.91 13.82
C HIS A 32 -3.11 10.97 12.31
N THR A 33 -3.16 12.16 11.73
CA THR A 33 -3.08 12.34 10.30
C THR A 33 -1.88 13.18 9.90
N ARG A 34 -1.38 12.95 8.68
CA ARG A 34 -0.28 13.71 8.13
C ARG A 34 -0.34 13.72 6.60
N VAL A 35 -0.12 14.90 6.02
CA VAL A 35 0.11 15.01 4.57
C VAL A 35 1.57 14.63 4.30
N VAL A 36 1.79 13.56 3.55
CA VAL A 36 3.12 12.99 3.34
C VAL A 36 3.30 12.57 1.89
N ASP A 37 4.42 12.95 1.29
CA ASP A 37 4.88 12.39 0.03
C ASP A 37 5.90 11.26 0.31
N LEU A 38 5.47 10.02 0.10
CA LEU A 38 6.29 8.84 0.38
C LEU A 38 7.52 8.71 -0.53
N ASN A 39 7.57 9.44 -1.66
CA ASN A 39 8.78 9.51 -2.48
C ASN A 39 9.93 10.22 -1.77
N ASN A 40 9.64 11.03 -0.77
CA ASN A 40 10.61 11.88 -0.09
C ASN A 40 10.67 11.65 1.43
N LEU A 41 10.03 10.60 1.93
CA LEU A 41 9.94 10.35 3.36
C LEU A 41 10.59 9.02 3.74
N THR A 42 11.45 9.07 4.75
CA THR A 42 11.81 7.91 5.58
C THR A 42 11.14 8.10 6.94
N PHE A 43 10.38 7.11 7.38
CA PHE A 43 9.70 7.17 8.66
C PHE A 43 10.33 6.24 9.69
N ASP A 44 10.10 6.56 10.95
CA ASP A 44 10.56 5.80 12.10
C ASP A 44 9.37 5.33 12.94
N GLY A 45 9.65 4.62 14.02
CA GLY A 45 8.66 4.08 14.92
C GLY A 45 8.53 2.57 14.80
N GLN A 46 7.67 2.01 15.63
CA GLN A 46 7.41 0.59 15.66
C GLN A 46 5.91 0.35 15.64
N TYR A 47 5.44 -0.36 14.63
CA TYR A 47 4.04 -0.60 14.38
C TYR A 47 3.70 -2.09 14.48
N ASP A 48 2.53 -2.39 14.99
CA ASP A 48 1.97 -3.74 14.98
C ASP A 48 1.45 -4.13 13.60
N PHE A 49 1.01 -3.14 12.82
CA PHE A 49 0.42 -3.35 11.51
C PHE A 49 0.71 -2.16 10.59
N ILE A 50 1.25 -2.43 9.41
CA ILE A 50 1.43 -1.43 8.36
C ILE A 50 0.63 -1.85 7.13
N LEU A 51 -0.21 -0.93 6.64
CA LEU A 51 -1.14 -1.15 5.54
C LEU A 51 -0.82 -0.20 4.39
N SER A 52 -0.67 -0.76 3.18
CA SER A 52 -0.55 0.01 1.95
C SER A 52 -1.41 -0.63 0.86
N THR A 53 -2.56 -0.04 0.59
CA THR A 53 -3.48 -0.56 -0.42
C THR A 53 -3.66 0.46 -1.54
N VAL A 54 -3.31 0.04 -2.76
CA VAL A 54 -3.47 0.84 -3.99
C VAL A 54 -2.71 2.18 -3.90
N VAL A 55 -1.48 2.12 -3.37
CA VAL A 55 -0.61 3.30 -3.19
C VAL A 55 0.70 3.17 -3.97
N LEU A 56 1.36 2.02 -3.90
CA LEU A 56 2.74 1.86 -4.39
C LEU A 56 2.88 2.12 -5.89
N MET A 57 1.87 1.81 -6.69
CA MET A 57 1.90 2.07 -8.14
C MET A 57 1.95 3.56 -8.50
N PHE A 58 1.64 4.45 -7.59
CA PHE A 58 1.69 5.89 -7.80
C PHE A 58 3.03 6.51 -7.39
N LEU A 59 3.93 5.72 -6.83
CA LEU A 59 5.25 6.16 -6.39
C LEU A 59 6.30 5.92 -7.49
N GLU A 60 7.39 6.66 -7.43
CA GLU A 60 8.53 6.43 -8.32
C GLU A 60 9.15 5.05 -8.07
N ALA A 61 9.52 4.36 -9.15
CA ALA A 61 10.09 3.01 -9.04
C ALA A 61 11.32 2.94 -8.13
N LYS A 62 12.16 3.98 -8.15
CA LYS A 62 13.37 4.07 -7.30
C LYS A 62 13.04 4.13 -5.81
N THR A 63 11.83 4.56 -5.44
CA THR A 63 11.37 4.69 -4.06
C THR A 63 11.01 3.33 -3.44
N ILE A 64 10.55 2.39 -4.25
CA ILE A 64 9.90 1.16 -3.79
C ILE A 64 10.79 0.27 -2.91
N PRO A 65 12.05 -0.07 -3.31
CA PRO A 65 12.87 -0.94 -2.47
C PRO A 65 13.13 -0.35 -1.08
N GLY A 66 13.48 0.93 -1.01
CA GLY A 66 13.74 1.62 0.26
C GLY A 66 12.50 1.75 1.12
N LEU A 67 11.34 2.02 0.52
CA LEU A 67 10.07 2.12 1.25
C LEU A 67 9.67 0.77 1.86
N ILE A 68 9.77 -0.32 1.11
CA ILE A 68 9.46 -1.66 1.64
C ILE A 68 10.42 -2.01 2.78
N THR A 69 11.71 -1.76 2.62
CA THR A 69 12.70 -1.96 3.70
C THR A 69 12.33 -1.14 4.93
N ASN A 70 11.91 0.11 4.74
CA ASN A 70 11.46 0.99 5.83
C ASN A 70 10.21 0.43 6.54
N MET A 71 9.22 -0.05 5.78
CA MET A 71 8.04 -0.70 6.35
C MET A 71 8.42 -1.93 7.18
N GLN A 72 9.31 -2.77 6.65
CA GLN A 72 9.77 -3.97 7.34
C GLN A 72 10.51 -3.63 8.64
N ARG A 73 11.39 -2.64 8.60
CA ARG A 73 12.14 -2.16 9.76
C ARG A 73 11.23 -1.63 10.86
N CYS A 74 10.19 -0.88 10.48
CA CYS A 74 9.25 -0.26 11.41
C CYS A 74 8.11 -1.18 11.85
N THR A 75 8.13 -2.44 11.46
CA THR A 75 7.18 -3.46 11.94
C THR A 75 7.79 -4.22 13.10
N LYS A 76 7.07 -4.33 14.21
CA LYS A 76 7.48 -5.11 15.37
C LYS A 76 7.57 -6.60 15.03
N PRO A 77 8.46 -7.37 15.68
CA PRO A 77 8.38 -8.83 15.62
C PRO A 77 6.96 -9.32 15.96
N GLY A 78 6.42 -10.19 15.14
CA GLY A 78 5.04 -10.65 15.25
C GLY A 78 3.99 -9.73 14.62
N GLY A 79 4.40 -8.54 14.18
CA GLY A 79 3.53 -7.60 13.47
C GLY A 79 3.33 -7.97 12.00
N TYR A 80 2.47 -7.23 11.31
CA TYR A 80 2.02 -7.55 9.97
C TYR A 80 2.21 -6.41 8.99
N ASN A 81 2.50 -6.74 7.73
CA ASN A 81 2.35 -5.83 6.61
C ASN A 81 1.28 -6.36 5.66
N LEU A 82 0.34 -5.50 5.26
CA LEU A 82 -0.62 -5.75 4.19
C LEU A 82 -0.34 -4.82 3.03
N ILE A 83 -0.09 -5.38 1.87
CA ILE A 83 0.19 -4.61 0.65
C ILE A 83 -0.72 -5.10 -0.47
N VAL A 84 -1.37 -4.16 -1.14
CA VAL A 84 -2.12 -4.39 -2.38
C VAL A 84 -1.66 -3.36 -3.40
N ALA A 85 -1.14 -3.81 -4.54
CA ALA A 85 -0.68 -2.92 -5.60
C ALA A 85 -0.79 -3.56 -6.98
N ALA A 86 -0.93 -2.70 -8.00
CA ALA A 86 -1.02 -3.14 -9.39
C ALA A 86 0.27 -3.80 -9.88
N MET A 87 0.10 -4.73 -10.79
CA MET A 87 1.17 -5.47 -11.44
C MET A 87 1.24 -5.17 -12.94
N ASP A 88 2.37 -5.48 -13.52
CA ASP A 88 2.57 -5.50 -14.96
C ASP A 88 3.05 -6.91 -15.35
N THR A 89 2.18 -7.68 -15.97
CA THR A 89 2.41 -9.09 -16.29
C THR A 89 2.22 -9.35 -17.77
N ALA A 90 2.73 -10.49 -18.27
CA ALA A 90 2.66 -10.83 -19.68
C ALA A 90 1.21 -11.03 -20.16
N ASP A 91 0.36 -11.60 -19.32
CA ASP A 91 -1.06 -11.84 -19.63
C ASP A 91 -1.95 -10.60 -19.42
N TYR A 92 -1.58 -9.70 -18.51
CA TYR A 92 -2.26 -8.45 -18.25
C TYR A 92 -1.25 -7.29 -18.17
N PRO A 93 -0.72 -6.86 -19.33
CA PRO A 93 0.25 -5.75 -19.37
C PRO A 93 -0.35 -4.47 -18.80
N CYS A 94 0.45 -3.72 -18.04
CA CYS A 94 0.04 -2.44 -17.52
C CYS A 94 0.07 -1.39 -18.63
N THR A 95 -1.09 -1.06 -19.18
CA THR A 95 -1.26 -0.02 -20.21
C THR A 95 -1.56 1.35 -19.61
N VAL A 96 -1.74 1.42 -18.29
CA VAL A 96 -1.94 2.65 -17.54
C VAL A 96 -0.58 3.23 -17.19
N GLY A 97 -0.44 4.54 -17.26
CA GLY A 97 0.83 5.22 -16.99
C GLY A 97 1.26 5.28 -15.53
N PHE A 98 1.18 4.16 -14.80
CA PHE A 98 1.70 4.09 -13.45
C PHE A 98 3.23 4.19 -13.44
N PRO A 99 3.82 5.02 -12.57
CA PRO A 99 5.28 5.08 -12.44
C PRO A 99 5.92 3.76 -12.03
N PHE A 100 5.16 2.90 -11.35
CA PHE A 100 5.60 1.60 -10.88
C PHE A 100 4.48 0.56 -10.96
N ALA A 101 4.84 -0.67 -11.28
CA ALA A 101 3.97 -1.84 -11.16
C ALA A 101 4.84 -3.06 -10.83
N PHE A 102 4.38 -3.90 -9.93
CA PHE A 102 5.11 -5.11 -9.57
C PHE A 102 5.17 -6.10 -10.73
N LYS A 103 6.30 -6.75 -10.89
CA LYS A 103 6.46 -7.91 -11.75
C LYS A 103 6.00 -9.17 -11.03
N GLU A 104 5.76 -10.23 -11.79
CA GLU A 104 5.36 -11.54 -11.24
C GLU A 104 6.33 -11.99 -10.15
N GLY A 105 5.80 -12.32 -8.98
CA GLY A 105 6.55 -12.78 -7.82
C GLY A 105 7.43 -11.72 -7.15
N GLU A 106 7.48 -10.50 -7.64
CA GLU A 106 8.38 -9.46 -7.11
C GLU A 106 8.05 -9.11 -5.66
N LEU A 107 6.80 -8.82 -5.34
CA LEU A 107 6.39 -8.49 -3.97
C LEU A 107 6.70 -9.64 -3.02
N ARG A 108 6.45 -10.88 -3.44
CA ARG A 108 6.76 -12.06 -2.64
C ARG A 108 8.25 -12.15 -2.29
N ARG A 109 9.12 -11.82 -3.23
CA ARG A 109 10.58 -11.84 -2.99
C ARG A 109 11.03 -10.83 -1.95
N TYR A 110 10.40 -9.67 -1.89
CA TYR A 110 10.70 -8.67 -0.85
C TYR A 110 10.47 -9.19 0.57
N TYR A 111 9.56 -10.16 0.72
CA TYR A 111 9.16 -10.68 2.04
C TYR A 111 9.63 -12.12 2.28
N GLU A 112 10.69 -12.52 1.63
CA GLU A 112 11.39 -13.77 1.99
C GLU A 112 11.82 -13.72 3.44
N GLY A 113 11.63 -14.83 4.17
CA GLY A 113 11.91 -14.91 5.62
C GLY A 113 10.76 -14.46 6.52
N TRP A 114 9.74 -13.79 5.96
CA TRP A 114 8.49 -13.50 6.68
C TRP A 114 7.51 -14.67 6.54
N GLU A 115 6.63 -14.81 7.52
CA GLU A 115 5.52 -15.75 7.43
C GLU A 115 4.46 -15.18 6.46
N ARG A 116 4.21 -15.88 5.37
CA ARG A 116 3.21 -15.51 4.38
C ARG A 116 1.84 -16.03 4.83
N VAL A 117 1.00 -15.14 5.33
CA VAL A 117 -0.36 -15.47 5.77
C VAL A 117 -1.29 -15.58 4.56
N LYS A 118 -1.16 -14.64 3.62
CA LYS A 118 -1.91 -14.63 2.38
C LYS A 118 -1.06 -14.03 1.26
N TYR A 119 -1.13 -14.63 0.09
CA TYR A 119 -0.55 -14.06 -1.12
C TYR A 119 -1.34 -14.49 -2.35
N ASN A 120 -1.66 -13.55 -3.22
CA ASN A 120 -2.16 -13.85 -4.56
C ASN A 120 -1.76 -12.74 -5.55
N GLU A 121 -1.87 -13.06 -6.83
CA GLU A 121 -1.67 -12.15 -7.96
C GLU A 121 -2.91 -12.19 -8.85
N ASP A 122 -4.09 -12.06 -8.26
CA ASP A 122 -5.37 -12.22 -8.94
C ASP A 122 -5.69 -11.02 -9.82
N VAL A 123 -6.49 -11.28 -10.85
CA VAL A 123 -6.96 -10.24 -11.76
C VAL A 123 -8.01 -9.37 -11.07
N GLY A 124 -7.84 -8.07 -11.16
CA GLY A 124 -8.79 -7.07 -10.70
C GLY A 124 -9.09 -6.06 -11.79
N GLU A 125 -10.01 -5.16 -11.53
CA GLU A 125 -10.41 -4.11 -12.45
C GLU A 125 -10.13 -2.73 -11.87
N LEU A 126 -9.60 -1.85 -12.73
CA LEU A 126 -9.50 -0.43 -12.41
C LEU A 126 -10.84 0.27 -12.60
N HIS A 127 -11.00 1.43 -11.98
CA HIS A 127 -12.15 2.30 -12.27
C HIS A 127 -12.02 2.98 -13.65
N ARG A 128 -10.84 2.98 -14.24
CA ARG A 128 -10.59 3.51 -15.58
C ARG A 128 -11.09 2.55 -16.66
N THR A 129 -11.51 3.11 -17.78
CA THR A 129 -11.93 2.36 -18.97
C THR A 129 -10.94 2.51 -20.11
N ASP A 130 -10.89 1.51 -20.99
CA ASP A 130 -10.14 1.56 -22.24
C ASP A 130 -10.91 2.34 -23.32
N ALA A 131 -10.35 2.40 -24.54
CA ALA A 131 -10.96 3.09 -25.68
C ALA A 131 -12.32 2.51 -26.08
N ASN A 132 -12.62 1.27 -25.72
CA ASN A 132 -13.87 0.59 -26.01
C ASN A 132 -14.91 0.71 -24.88
N GLY A 133 -14.59 1.45 -23.81
CA GLY A 133 -15.46 1.63 -22.66
C GLY A 133 -15.43 0.47 -21.65
N ASN A 134 -14.57 -0.52 -21.81
CA ASN A 134 -14.40 -1.63 -20.87
C ASN A 134 -13.46 -1.24 -19.74
N ARG A 135 -13.73 -1.71 -18.53
CA ARG A 135 -12.83 -1.49 -17.40
C ARG A 135 -11.49 -2.20 -17.65
N ILE A 136 -10.41 -1.49 -17.39
CA ILE A 136 -9.06 -2.03 -17.57
C ILE A 136 -8.79 -3.09 -16.51
N LYS A 137 -8.37 -4.27 -16.95
CA LYS A 137 -8.00 -5.39 -16.06
C LYS A 137 -6.49 -5.45 -15.91
N LEU A 138 -6.06 -5.61 -14.67
CA LEU A 138 -4.67 -5.86 -14.30
C LEU A 138 -4.62 -6.94 -13.24
N ARG A 139 -3.48 -7.60 -13.09
CA ARG A 139 -3.23 -8.36 -11.87
C ARG A 139 -2.88 -7.40 -10.74
N PHE A 140 -3.24 -7.80 -9.52
CA PHE A 140 -2.87 -7.10 -8.30
C PHE A 140 -2.14 -8.07 -7.38
N ALA A 141 -0.95 -7.66 -6.93
CA ALA A 141 -0.26 -8.38 -5.87
C ALA A 141 -0.92 -8.04 -4.55
N THR A 142 -1.46 -9.04 -3.88
CA THR A 142 -2.06 -8.91 -2.55
C THR A 142 -1.29 -9.79 -1.58
N MET A 143 -0.75 -9.19 -0.54
CA MET A 143 0.06 -9.92 0.44
C MET A 143 -0.26 -9.47 1.85
N LEU A 144 -0.50 -10.44 2.73
CA LEU A 144 -0.46 -10.27 4.18
C LEU A 144 0.70 -11.12 4.70
N ALA A 145 1.69 -10.48 5.27
CA ALA A 145 2.87 -11.14 5.82
C ALA A 145 3.10 -10.76 7.28
N ARG A 146 3.54 -11.73 8.07
CA ARG A 146 3.88 -11.56 9.49
C ARG A 146 5.38 -11.61 9.69
N LYS A 147 5.92 -10.65 10.42
CA LYS A 147 7.33 -10.61 10.78
C LYS A 147 7.62 -11.66 11.85
N LYS A 148 8.60 -12.47 11.61
CA LYS A 148 9.08 -13.46 12.58
C LYS A 148 9.88 -12.82 13.72
#